data_d562508b7829e0f471ffb34c4e2ea9fc
#
_entry.id   d562508b7829e0f471ffb34c4e2ea9fc
#
_cell.length_a   1.000
_cell.length_b   1.000
_cell.length_c   1.000
_cell.angle_alpha   90.00
_cell.angle_beta   90.00
_cell.angle_gamma   90.00
#
_symmetry.space_group_name_H-M   'P 1'
#
loop_
_entity.id
_entity.type
_entity.pdbx_description
1 polymer ?
#
loop_
_entity_poly.entity_id
_entity_poly.type
_entity_poly.pdbx_seq_one_letter_code
_entity_poly.pdbx_strand_id
1 'polypeptide(L)' 'MRCQTPECSGEHEARAISHAVIYQERTLVIHGVPAEVCPECGEAVLAEETTMHLEILLRRKARAKGAAFPFEI' A
#
# COMPACT_ATOMS: atom_id res chain seq x y z
N MET A 1 1.03 7.35 -14.99
CA MET A 1 2.47 7.06 -14.93
C MET A 1 2.76 5.75 -15.65
N ARG A 2 3.83 5.72 -16.42
CA ARG A 2 4.19 4.52 -17.19
C ARG A 2 4.77 3.44 -16.27
N CYS A 3 4.41 2.19 -16.53
CA CYS A 3 4.95 1.07 -15.78
C CYS A 3 6.48 0.98 -15.94
N GLN A 4 7.19 0.77 -14.85
CA GLN A 4 8.65 0.71 -14.86
C GLN A 4 9.21 -0.68 -15.12
N THR A 5 8.37 -1.69 -15.22
CA THR A 5 8.81 -3.04 -15.55
C THR A 5 9.27 -3.08 -17.00
N PRO A 6 10.53 -3.50 -17.30
CA PRO A 6 11.09 -3.42 -18.65
C PRO A 6 10.26 -4.08 -19.74
N GLU A 7 9.59 -5.17 -19.44
CA GLU A 7 8.80 -5.92 -20.42
C GLU A 7 7.33 -5.52 -20.45
N CYS A 8 6.93 -4.58 -19.61
CA CYS A 8 5.54 -4.15 -19.52
C CYS A 8 5.37 -2.80 -20.21
N SER A 9 4.43 -2.71 -21.14
CA SER A 9 4.12 -1.47 -21.84
C SER A 9 2.90 -0.77 -21.29
N GLY A 10 2.36 -1.24 -20.16
CA GLY A 10 1.17 -0.66 -19.56
C GLY A 10 1.43 0.65 -18.83
N GLU A 11 0.37 1.29 -18.42
CA GLU A 11 0.44 2.51 -17.64
C GLU A 11 -0.22 2.28 -16.28
N HIS A 12 0.30 2.93 -15.25
CA HIS A 12 -0.26 2.83 -13.91
C HIS A 12 -1.57 3.60 -13.78
N GLU A 13 -2.48 3.04 -13.01
CA GLU A 13 -3.76 3.67 -12.70
C GLU A 13 -3.86 3.88 -11.19
N ALA A 14 -4.42 5.00 -10.78
CA ALA A 14 -4.64 5.27 -9.36
C ALA A 14 -5.76 4.36 -8.83
N ARG A 15 -5.47 3.58 -7.81
CA ARG A 15 -6.44 2.66 -7.19
C ARG A 15 -6.21 2.59 -5.69
N ALA A 16 -7.27 2.22 -4.98
CA ALA A 16 -7.15 1.92 -3.55
C ALA A 16 -6.96 0.41 -3.41
N ILE A 17 -5.93 0.00 -2.68
CA ILE A 17 -5.60 -1.41 -2.52
C ILE A 17 -5.51 -1.78 -1.03
N SER A 18 -5.54 -3.08 -0.76
CA SER A 18 -5.25 -3.59 0.57
C SER A 18 -3.76 -3.93 0.60
N HIS A 19 -3.07 -3.38 1.58
CA HIS A 19 -1.62 -3.53 1.70
C HIS A 19 -1.27 -4.31 2.97
N ALA A 20 -0.64 -5.46 2.83
CA ALA A 20 -0.23 -6.28 3.97
C ALA A 20 1.21 -5.94 4.34
N VAL A 21 1.46 -5.72 5.62
CA VAL A 21 2.76 -5.34 6.15
C VAL A 21 3.08 -6.20 7.35
N ILE A 22 4.35 -6.60 7.48
CA ILE A 22 4.83 -7.27 8.69
C ILE A 22 5.47 -6.19 9.57
N TYR A 23 4.89 -5.98 10.75
CA TYR A 23 5.35 -4.97 11.69
C TYR A 23 5.41 -5.57 13.08
N GLN A 24 6.60 -5.54 13.69
CA GLN A 24 6.85 -6.12 15.02
C GLN A 24 6.32 -7.57 15.12
N GLU A 25 6.70 -8.38 14.15
CA GLU A 25 6.34 -9.81 14.08
C GLU A 25 4.85 -10.09 13.90
N ARG A 26 4.08 -9.07 13.52
CA ARG A 26 2.66 -9.20 13.26
C ARG A 26 2.36 -8.81 11.80
N THR A 27 1.45 -9.54 11.19
CA THR A 27 0.98 -9.18 9.86
C THR A 27 -0.22 -8.25 10.01
N LEU A 28 -0.10 -7.05 9.47
CA LEU A 28 -1.14 -6.04 9.51
C LEU A 28 -1.62 -5.77 8.10
N VAL A 29 -2.93 -5.63 7.91
CA VAL A 29 -3.53 -5.34 6.61
C VAL A 29 -4.19 -3.97 6.67
N ILE A 30 -3.82 -3.10 5.74
CA ILE A 30 -4.36 -1.75 5.67
C ILE A 30 -5.20 -1.65 4.41
N HIS A 31 -6.48 -1.30 4.57
CA HIS A 31 -7.42 -1.20 3.45
C HIS A 31 -7.51 0.22 2.90
N GLY A 32 -7.78 0.34 1.61
CA GLY A 32 -7.99 1.63 1.00
C GLY A 32 -6.73 2.46 0.83
N VAL A 33 -5.57 1.80 0.71
CA VAL A 33 -4.30 2.48 0.53
C VAL A 33 -4.21 3.00 -0.92
N PRO A 34 -4.03 4.30 -1.13
CA PRO A 34 -3.88 4.83 -2.48
C PRO A 34 -2.58 4.35 -3.11
N ALA A 35 -2.66 3.82 -4.32
CA ALA A 35 -1.51 3.27 -5.02
C ALA A 35 -1.66 3.48 -6.53
N GLU A 36 -0.54 3.45 -7.23
CA GLU A 36 -0.51 3.41 -8.68
C GLU A 36 -0.30 1.95 -9.08
N VAL A 37 -1.25 1.38 -9.79
CA VAL A 37 -1.25 -0.04 -10.13
C VAL A 37 -1.23 -0.22 -11.65
N CYS A 38 -0.36 -1.08 -12.13
CA CYS A 38 -0.34 -1.45 -13.54
C CYS A 38 -1.32 -2.60 -13.77
N PRO A 39 -2.37 -2.41 -14.59
CA PRO A 39 -3.36 -3.47 -14.82
C PRO A 39 -2.81 -4.66 -15.62
N GLU A 40 -1.70 -4.48 -16.31
CA GLU A 40 -1.13 -5.55 -17.14
C GLU A 40 -0.22 -6.50 -16.37
N CYS A 41 0.66 -5.97 -15.52
CA CYS A 41 1.60 -6.81 -14.76
C CYS A 41 1.30 -6.88 -13.28
N GLY A 42 0.34 -6.09 -12.80
CA GLY A 42 -0.03 -6.11 -11.39
C GLY A 42 0.93 -5.36 -10.47
N GLU A 43 1.92 -4.67 -11.03
CA GLU A 43 2.85 -3.90 -10.22
C GLU A 43 2.13 -2.76 -9.50
N ALA A 44 2.42 -2.58 -8.23
CA ALA A 44 1.84 -1.50 -7.44
C ALA A 44 2.94 -0.63 -6.88
N VAL A 45 2.79 0.68 -7.01
CA VAL A 45 3.76 1.67 -6.52
C VAL A 45 3.05 2.61 -5.58
N LEU A 46 3.63 2.83 -4.41
CA LEU A 46 3.10 3.76 -3.43
C LEU A 46 3.89 5.06 -3.49
N ALA A 47 3.18 6.19 -3.42
CA ALA A 47 3.83 7.49 -3.34
C ALA A 47 4.57 7.62 -2.01
N GLU A 48 5.59 8.46 -1.99
CA GLU A 48 6.37 8.70 -0.78
C GLU A 48 5.49 9.15 0.38
N GLU A 49 4.55 10.06 0.12
CA GLU A 49 3.61 10.53 1.14
C GLU A 49 2.76 9.39 1.69
N THR A 50 2.32 8.49 0.83
CA THR A 50 1.52 7.33 1.24
C THR A 50 2.35 6.42 2.15
N THR A 51 3.61 6.19 1.79
CA THR A 51 4.51 5.37 2.60
C THR A 51 4.73 5.98 3.98
N MET A 52 4.92 7.30 4.04
CA MET A 52 5.08 8.00 5.31
C MET A 52 3.83 7.91 6.18
N HIS A 53 2.65 8.04 5.58
CA HIS A 53 1.39 7.90 6.30
C HIS A 53 1.21 6.47 6.82
N LEU A 54 1.63 5.48 6.05
CA LEU A 54 1.59 4.10 6.49
C LEU A 54 2.45 3.87 7.73
N GLU A 55 3.64 4.45 7.75
CA GLU A 55 4.53 4.33 8.91
C GLU A 55 3.91 4.93 10.16
N ILE A 56 3.32 6.12 10.03
CA ILE A 56 2.65 6.78 11.15
C ILE A 56 1.47 5.94 11.62
N LEU A 57 0.67 5.45 10.69
CA LEU A 57 -0.50 4.65 11.00
C LEU A 57 -0.10 3.35 11.71
N LEU A 58 0.96 2.69 11.24
CA LEU A 58 1.46 1.48 11.86
C LEU A 58 1.89 1.72 13.31
N ARG A 59 2.58 2.83 13.57
CA ARG A 59 2.98 3.17 14.93
C ARG A 59 1.79 3.39 15.85
N ARG A 60 0.74 4.04 15.34
CA ARG A 60 -0.47 4.30 16.12
C ARG A 60 -1.28 3.03 16.38
N LYS A 61 -1.31 2.13 15.39
CA LYS A 61 -2.15 0.93 15.44
C LYS A 61 -1.42 -0.34 15.85
N ALA A 62 -0.12 -0.25 16.09
CA ALA A 62 0.68 -1.42 16.43
C ALA A 62 0.19 -2.15 17.67
N ARG A 63 -0.46 -1.45 18.59
CA ARG A 63 -1.00 -2.03 19.82
C ARG A 63 -2.47 -2.39 19.73
N ALA A 64 -3.09 -2.12 18.58
CA ALA A 64 -4.50 -2.45 18.38
C ALA A 64 -4.69 -3.96 18.33
N LYS A 65 -5.84 -4.45 18.80
CA LYS A 65 -6.12 -5.86 18.78
C LYS A 65 -6.40 -6.41 17.38
N GLY A 66 -6.86 -5.56 16.48
CA GLY A 66 -7.16 -5.98 15.11
C GLY A 66 -5.92 -6.06 14.26
N ALA A 67 -5.95 -6.92 13.25
CA ALA A 67 -4.88 -7.05 12.27
C ALA A 67 -5.21 -6.36 10.95
N ALA A 68 -6.40 -5.77 10.84
CA ALA A 68 -6.86 -5.08 9.64
C ALA A 68 -7.52 -3.76 10.03
N PHE A 69 -7.21 -2.69 9.30
CA PHE A 69 -7.79 -1.38 9.57
C PHE A 69 -7.72 -0.51 8.32
N PRO A 70 -8.55 0.55 8.24
CA PRO A 70 -8.56 1.42 7.06
C PRO A 70 -7.36 2.37 7.06
N PHE A 71 -7.01 2.86 5.87
CA PHE A 71 -5.96 3.86 5.70
C PHE A 71 -6.53 5.23 6.07
N GLU A 72 -6.41 5.59 7.33
CA GLU A 72 -6.87 6.86 7.88
C GLU A 72 -5.87 7.35 8.92
N ILE A 73 -5.73 8.66 9.00
CA ILE A 73 -4.86 9.29 10.00
C ILE A 73 -5.70 10.09 10.97
#